data_09d2bb63da4949d8e1c2e18d3aeab2e7
#
_entry.id   09d2bb63da4949d8e1c2e18d3aeab2e7
#
_cell.length_a   1.000
_cell.length_b   1.000
_cell.length_c   1.000
_cell.angle_alpha   90.00
_cell.angle_beta   90.00
_cell.angle_gamma   90.00
#
_symmetry.space_group_name_H-M   'P 1'
#
loop_
_entity.id
_entity.type
_entity.pdbx_description
1 polymer ?
#
loop_
_entity_poly.entity_id
_entity_poly.type
_entity_poly.pdbx_seq_one_letter_code
_entity_poly.pdbx_strand_id
1 'polypeptide(L)'
;AEQDRPAAETRTIPLYCSPAAAGYAAPVFGEDYELLTVDGEVPVGAELAVRIQGDSMEPYIRDESVVYVNHDPLRSGDVGIFCVDGDMLCKQYYRDSLGTVYLFSLNRSRSDADQVFTAGSGRSLTCFGRVMLHNLPLPI
;
A
#
# COMPACT_ATOMS: atom_id res chain seq x y z
N ALA A 1 -31.17 23.09 -0.78
CA ALA A 1 -30.82 22.63 -0.66
C ALA A 1 -30.17 21.75 -0.78
N GLU A 2 -30.31 21.59 -0.87
CA GLU A 2 -29.92 21.00 -0.91
C GLU A 2 -28.98 20.74 -1.07
N GLN A 3 -28.67 20.79 -1.37
CA GLN A 3 -27.84 20.71 -1.65
C GLN A 3 -26.79 20.94 -1.27
N ASP A 4 -26.67 21.10 -1.04
CA ASP A 4 -25.62 21.33 -0.59
C ASP A 4 -24.83 20.44 0.05
N ARG A 5 -25.11 19.48 0.44
CA ARG A 5 -24.44 18.58 1.06
C ARG A 5 -23.43 17.88 0.31
N PRO A 6 -23.54 17.44 -0.76
CA PRO A 6 -22.51 16.63 -1.36
C PRO A 6 -21.21 17.30 -1.55
N ALA A 7 -21.24 18.55 -1.72
CA ALA A 7 -19.99 19.21 -1.86
C ALA A 7 -19.17 19.07 -0.64
N ALA A 8 -19.82 18.97 0.49
CA ALA A 8 -19.06 18.81 1.69
C ALA A 8 -18.33 17.51 1.74
N GLU A 9 -18.62 16.61 0.83
CA GLU A 9 -17.94 15.36 0.83
C GLU A 9 -16.66 15.35 0.08
N THR A 10 -16.31 16.41 -0.62
CA THR A 10 -14.99 16.47 -1.23
C THR A 10 -13.98 16.80 -0.17
N ARG A 11 -12.80 16.27 -0.33
CA ARG A 11 -11.71 16.53 0.58
C ARG A 11 -10.41 16.36 -0.19
N THR A 12 -9.31 16.76 0.44
CA THR A 12 -8.02 16.74 -0.20
C THR A 12 -7.12 15.79 0.57
N ILE A 13 -6.47 14.90 -0.12
CA ILE A 13 -5.49 14.00 0.47
C ILE A 13 -4.21 14.07 -0.35
N PRO A 14 -3.05 13.73 0.24
CA PRO A 14 -1.82 13.72 -0.53
C PRO A 14 -1.74 12.50 -1.43
N LEU A 15 -1.25 12.69 -2.63
CA LEU A 15 -0.92 11.61 -3.55
C LEU A 15 0.59 11.56 -3.68
N TYR A 16 1.17 10.47 -3.27
CA TYR A 16 2.61 10.28 -3.36
C TYR A 16 2.93 9.62 -4.68
N CYS A 17 3.74 10.30 -5.46
CA CYS A 17 4.07 9.85 -6.80
C CYS A 17 5.36 9.05 -6.86
N SER A 18 6.05 8.96 -5.75
CA SER A 18 7.22 8.11 -5.70
C SER A 18 6.80 6.67 -5.88
N PRO A 19 7.53 5.93 -6.66
CA PRO A 19 7.12 4.56 -6.92
C PRO A 19 7.29 3.70 -5.69
N ALA A 20 6.19 3.29 -5.15
CA ALA A 20 6.19 2.47 -3.95
C ALA A 20 6.75 1.08 -4.19
N ALA A 21 6.96 0.69 -5.42
CA ALA A 21 7.49 -0.62 -5.72
C ALA A 21 8.65 -0.54 -6.69
N ALA A 22 9.27 0.61 -6.79
CA ALA A 22 10.31 0.80 -7.77
C ALA A 22 11.62 0.16 -7.36
N GLY A 23 11.78 -0.17 -6.10
CA GLY A 23 12.98 -0.86 -5.68
C GLY A 23 14.16 0.05 -5.47
N TYR A 24 13.96 1.33 -5.32
CA TYR A 24 15.06 2.20 -4.94
C TYR A 24 14.70 2.93 -3.66
N ALA A 25 15.71 3.51 -3.04
CA ALA A 25 15.54 4.14 -1.74
C ALA A 25 14.39 5.11 -1.76
N ALA A 26 13.49 4.95 -0.83
CA ALA A 26 12.30 5.75 -0.79
C ALA A 26 12.61 7.12 -0.26
N PRO A 27 12.09 8.14 -0.88
CA PRO A 27 12.14 9.45 -0.28
C PRO A 27 11.23 9.49 0.92
N VAL A 28 11.40 10.49 1.71
CA VAL A 28 10.55 10.70 2.84
C VAL A 28 9.17 11.11 2.35
N PHE A 29 8.13 10.48 2.87
CA PHE A 29 6.80 10.97 2.63
C PHE A 29 6.75 12.40 3.14
N GLY A 30 6.04 13.22 2.43
CA GLY A 30 5.88 14.60 2.83
C GLY A 30 6.65 15.57 1.96
N GLU A 31 7.53 15.05 1.10
CA GLU A 31 8.24 15.94 0.22
C GLU A 31 7.92 15.75 -1.24
N ASP A 32 7.42 14.58 -1.61
CA ASP A 32 7.23 14.25 -3.01
C ASP A 32 5.79 13.85 -3.23
N TYR A 33 4.90 14.81 -3.06
CA TYR A 33 3.48 14.53 -3.22
C TYR A 33 2.78 15.73 -3.83
N GLU A 34 1.59 15.48 -4.37
CA GLU A 34 0.69 16.53 -4.79
C GLU A 34 -0.62 16.33 -4.08
N LEU A 35 -1.41 17.39 -4.01
CA LEU A 35 -2.71 17.32 -3.36
C LEU A 35 -3.75 16.85 -4.36
N LEU A 36 -4.54 15.88 -3.93
CA LEU A 36 -5.57 15.28 -4.76
C LEU A 36 -6.91 15.56 -4.12
N THR A 37 -7.81 16.18 -4.87
CA THR A 37 -9.17 16.40 -4.39
C THR A 37 -9.98 15.17 -4.73
N VAL A 38 -10.60 14.59 -3.72
CA VAL A 38 -11.35 13.34 -3.86
C VAL A 38 -12.78 13.57 -3.40
N ASP A 39 -13.67 12.74 -3.90
CA ASP A 39 -15.08 12.85 -3.58
C ASP A 39 -15.60 11.51 -3.07
N GLY A 40 -16.89 11.30 -3.15
CA GLY A 40 -17.51 10.13 -2.56
C GLY A 40 -17.16 8.81 -3.19
N GLU A 41 -16.44 8.82 -4.32
CA GLU A 41 -16.00 7.57 -4.92
C GLU A 41 -14.75 7.02 -4.26
N VAL A 42 -14.07 7.84 -3.48
CA VAL A 42 -12.89 7.40 -2.76
C VAL A 42 -13.33 6.84 -1.41
N PRO A 43 -12.77 5.72 -0.96
CA PRO A 43 -13.22 5.14 0.30
C PRO A 43 -13.15 6.13 1.45
N VAL A 44 -14.18 6.13 2.26
CA VAL A 44 -14.18 6.90 3.48
C VAL A 44 -13.08 6.35 4.37
N GLY A 45 -12.27 7.21 4.92
CA GLY A 45 -11.16 6.78 5.73
C GLY A 45 -9.84 6.76 5.01
N ALA A 46 -9.83 6.96 3.69
CA ALA A 46 -8.58 7.10 2.97
C ALA A 46 -7.85 8.34 3.45
N GLU A 47 -6.60 8.18 3.84
CA GLU A 47 -5.82 9.28 4.39
C GLU A 47 -4.77 9.76 3.42
N LEU A 48 -4.37 8.91 2.51
CA LEU A 48 -3.42 9.29 1.47
C LEU A 48 -3.59 8.36 0.28
N ALA A 49 -2.95 8.70 -0.81
CA ALA A 49 -2.95 7.89 -2.02
C ALA A 49 -1.52 7.68 -2.47
N VAL A 50 -1.27 6.56 -3.14
CA VAL A 50 0.06 6.21 -3.61
C VAL A 50 -0.06 5.68 -5.03
N ARG A 51 0.79 6.15 -5.92
CA ARG A 51 0.85 5.60 -7.28
C ARG A 51 1.77 4.40 -7.25
N ILE A 52 1.27 3.32 -7.83
CA ILE A 52 1.99 2.04 -7.84
C ILE A 52 2.73 1.92 -9.17
N GLN A 53 3.94 1.41 -9.12
CA GLN A 53 4.69 1.11 -10.32
C GLN A 53 5.12 -0.34 -10.31
N GLY A 54 5.06 -0.95 -11.48
CA GLY A 54 5.44 -2.35 -11.63
C GLY A 54 4.24 -3.26 -11.61
N ASP A 55 4.47 -4.52 -11.92
CA ASP A 55 3.40 -5.48 -12.12
C ASP A 55 3.31 -6.53 -11.02
N SER A 56 4.04 -6.37 -9.92
CA SER A 56 4.11 -7.43 -8.92
C SER A 56 2.80 -7.67 -8.19
N MET A 57 1.85 -6.75 -8.30
CA MET A 57 0.56 -6.89 -7.62
C MET A 57 -0.59 -7.09 -8.61
N GLU A 58 -0.30 -7.26 -9.89
CA GLU A 58 -1.35 -7.49 -10.88
C GLU A 58 -1.91 -8.90 -10.74
N PRO A 59 -3.15 -9.12 -11.09
CA PRO A 59 -4.08 -8.16 -11.70
C PRO A 59 -4.85 -7.32 -10.68
N TYR A 60 -4.57 -7.48 -9.40
CA TYR A 60 -5.36 -6.83 -8.35
C TYR A 60 -5.02 -5.34 -8.23
N ILE A 61 -3.77 -4.99 -8.39
CA ILE A 61 -3.33 -3.61 -8.43
C ILE A 61 -2.48 -3.48 -9.68
N ARG A 62 -2.94 -2.66 -10.62
CA ARG A 62 -2.29 -2.55 -11.89
C ARG A 62 -1.14 -1.57 -11.85
N ASP A 63 -0.19 -1.78 -12.73
CA ASP A 63 0.91 -0.86 -12.93
C ASP A 63 0.36 0.54 -13.19
N GLU A 64 0.94 1.52 -12.53
CA GLU A 64 0.62 2.95 -12.66
C GLU A 64 -0.75 3.33 -12.12
N SER A 65 -1.41 2.45 -11.39
CA SER A 65 -2.68 2.82 -10.77
C SER A 65 -2.42 3.52 -9.43
N VAL A 66 -3.48 4.11 -8.90
CA VAL A 66 -3.44 4.79 -7.61
C VAL A 66 -4.21 3.94 -6.62
N VAL A 67 -3.61 3.72 -5.45
CA VAL A 67 -4.28 3.03 -4.36
C VAL A 67 -4.49 4.00 -3.21
N TYR A 68 -5.52 3.74 -2.42
CA TYR A 68 -5.86 4.57 -1.26
C TYR A 68 -5.44 3.84 0.00
N VAL A 69 -4.94 4.60 0.96
CA VAL A 69 -4.23 4.04 2.11
C VAL A 69 -4.75 4.70 3.37
N ASN A 70 -4.89 3.90 4.43
CA ASN A 70 -5.17 4.42 5.76
C ASN A 70 -4.11 3.87 6.72
N HIS A 71 -4.27 4.17 8.00
CA HIS A 71 -3.30 3.75 9.01
C HIS A 71 -3.86 2.71 9.98
N ASP A 72 -4.88 1.98 9.56
CA ASP A 72 -5.39 0.88 10.37
C ASP A 72 -4.32 -0.21 10.45
N PRO A 73 -4.32 -0.96 11.54
CA PRO A 73 -3.37 -2.06 11.68
C PRO A 73 -3.58 -3.10 10.60
N LEU A 74 -2.49 -3.67 10.11
CA LEU A 74 -2.55 -4.73 9.12
C LEU A 74 -2.85 -6.06 9.78
N ARG A 75 -3.67 -6.84 9.10
CA ARG A 75 -3.91 -8.23 9.45
C ARG A 75 -3.45 -9.09 8.29
N SER A 76 -3.19 -10.37 8.59
CA SER A 76 -2.76 -11.29 7.54
C SER A 76 -3.77 -11.29 6.40
N GLY A 77 -3.27 -11.10 5.18
CA GLY A 77 -4.08 -10.97 4.00
C GLY A 77 -4.22 -9.55 3.50
N ASP A 78 -3.94 -8.57 4.34
CA ASP A 78 -4.04 -7.16 3.94
C ASP A 78 -2.85 -6.78 3.08
N VAL A 79 -3.05 -5.78 2.24
CA VAL A 79 -1.98 -5.20 1.43
C VAL A 79 -1.51 -3.94 2.12
N GLY A 80 -0.22 -3.72 2.13
CA GLY A 80 0.34 -2.53 2.74
C GLY A 80 1.43 -1.92 1.89
N ILE A 81 1.80 -0.71 2.28
CA ILE A 81 2.95 -0.01 1.74
C ILE A 81 4.04 -0.12 2.77
N PHE A 82 5.18 -0.66 2.38
CA PHE A 82 6.28 -0.96 3.30
C PHE A 82 7.56 -0.33 2.83
N CYS A 83 8.41 -0.02 3.79
CA CYS A 83 9.80 0.31 3.49
C CYS A 83 10.65 -0.88 3.95
N VAL A 84 11.38 -1.47 3.04
CA VAL A 84 12.21 -2.65 3.29
C VAL A 84 13.62 -2.28 2.89
N ASP A 85 14.50 -2.19 3.87
CA ASP A 85 15.91 -1.88 3.63
C ASP A 85 16.08 -0.63 2.75
N GLY A 86 15.20 0.34 2.95
CA GLY A 86 15.27 1.61 2.22
C GLY A 86 14.41 1.69 0.97
N ASP A 87 13.83 0.59 0.54
CA ASP A 87 13.00 0.58 -0.67
C ASP A 87 11.52 0.54 -0.30
N MET A 88 10.71 1.28 -1.06
CA MET A 88 9.25 1.27 -0.84
C MET A 88 8.62 0.19 -1.69
N LEU A 89 7.81 -0.65 -1.05
CA LEU A 89 7.17 -1.78 -1.70
C LEU A 89 5.69 -1.81 -1.36
N CYS A 90 4.89 -2.30 -2.31
CA CYS A 90 3.49 -2.59 -2.09
C CYS A 90 3.35 -4.10 -2.14
N LYS A 91 2.95 -4.73 -1.04
CA LYS A 91 2.93 -6.17 -0.91
C LYS A 91 1.78 -6.62 -0.03
N GLN A 92 1.41 -7.89 -0.15
CA GLN A 92 0.43 -8.49 0.73
C GLN A 92 1.12 -9.04 1.97
N TYR A 93 0.59 -8.70 3.12
CA TYR A 93 1.18 -9.03 4.41
C TYR A 93 0.62 -10.34 4.93
N TYR A 94 1.51 -11.15 5.51
CA TYR A 94 1.09 -12.35 6.24
C TYR A 94 2.07 -12.59 7.37
N ARG A 95 1.56 -12.92 8.55
CA ARG A 95 2.39 -13.25 9.70
C ARG A 95 1.96 -14.61 10.22
N ASP A 96 2.91 -15.53 10.36
CA ASP A 96 2.59 -16.86 10.81
C ASP A 96 2.68 -16.95 12.34
N SER A 97 2.41 -18.14 12.88
CA SER A 97 2.36 -18.33 14.32
C SER A 97 3.72 -18.21 14.98
N LEU A 98 4.78 -18.30 14.22
CA LEU A 98 6.13 -18.16 14.74
C LEU A 98 6.63 -16.73 14.69
N GLY A 99 5.81 -15.82 14.19
CA GLY A 99 6.20 -14.42 14.07
C GLY A 99 6.96 -14.09 12.81
N THR A 100 7.09 -15.02 11.88
CA THR A 100 7.71 -14.73 10.60
C THR A 100 6.74 -13.92 9.76
N VAL A 101 7.24 -12.86 9.17
CA VAL A 101 6.45 -11.98 8.33
C VAL A 101 6.79 -12.25 6.88
N TYR A 102 5.76 -12.39 6.07
CA TYR A 102 5.90 -12.59 4.63
C TYR A 102 5.27 -11.42 3.92
N LEU A 103 5.95 -10.91 2.92
CA LEU A 103 5.41 -9.89 2.02
C LEU A 103 5.32 -10.54 0.64
N PHE A 104 4.09 -10.80 0.21
CA PHE A 104 3.85 -11.52 -1.02
C PHE A 104 3.50 -10.58 -2.16
N SER A 105 3.98 -10.93 -3.36
CA SER A 105 3.48 -10.32 -4.58
C SER A 105 2.18 -11.00 -4.94
N LEU A 106 1.11 -10.23 -5.16
CA LEU A 106 -0.17 -10.82 -5.56
C LEU A 106 -0.08 -11.45 -6.94
N ASN A 107 0.79 -10.93 -7.78
CA ASN A 107 1.07 -11.55 -9.07
C ASN A 107 2.03 -12.71 -8.83
N ARG A 108 1.52 -13.93 -8.86
CA ARG A 108 2.32 -15.08 -8.48
C ARG A 108 3.37 -15.46 -9.52
N SER A 109 3.31 -14.86 -10.69
CA SER A 109 4.42 -15.00 -11.62
C SER A 109 5.63 -14.18 -11.19
N ARG A 110 5.45 -13.33 -10.18
CA ARG A 110 6.52 -12.51 -9.62
C ARG A 110 6.81 -12.92 -8.18
N SER A 111 6.67 -14.21 -7.87
CA SER A 111 6.96 -14.69 -6.52
C SER A 111 8.43 -14.54 -6.16
N ASP A 112 9.29 -14.35 -7.14
CA ASP A 112 10.69 -14.04 -6.86
C ASP A 112 10.87 -12.71 -6.14
N ALA A 113 9.87 -11.86 -6.13
CA ALA A 113 9.93 -10.59 -5.44
C ALA A 113 9.33 -10.68 -4.03
N ASP A 114 8.90 -11.85 -3.56
CA ASP A 114 8.43 -12.02 -2.20
C ASP A 114 9.56 -11.76 -1.21
N GLN A 115 9.20 -11.29 -0.02
CA GLN A 115 10.17 -11.05 1.04
C GLN A 115 9.77 -11.83 2.27
N VAL A 116 10.75 -12.29 3.05
CA VAL A 116 10.50 -13.05 4.27
C VAL A 116 11.36 -12.45 5.38
N PHE A 117 10.74 -12.22 6.54
CA PHE A 117 11.41 -11.61 7.68
C PHE A 117 11.21 -12.52 8.88
N THR A 118 12.24 -13.29 9.21
CA THR A 118 12.19 -14.13 10.40
C THR A 118 12.51 -13.29 11.63
N ALA A 119 12.10 -13.78 12.80
CA ALA A 119 12.43 -13.11 14.03
C ALA A 119 13.95 -13.05 14.16
N GLY A 120 14.45 -11.88 14.49
CA GLY A 120 15.88 -11.71 14.66
C GLY A 120 16.66 -11.57 13.37
N SER A 121 15.99 -11.38 12.24
CA SER A 121 16.69 -11.27 10.95
C SER A 121 17.58 -10.04 10.85
N GLY A 122 17.30 -9.01 11.65
CA GLY A 122 18.05 -7.77 11.57
C GLY A 122 17.72 -6.90 10.38
N ARG A 123 16.78 -7.30 9.55
CA ARG A 123 16.38 -6.50 8.40
C ARG A 123 15.40 -5.42 8.84
N SER A 124 15.43 -4.32 8.13
CA SER A 124 14.58 -3.18 8.43
C SER A 124 13.27 -3.29 7.67
N LEU A 125 12.16 -3.24 8.39
CA LEU A 125 10.83 -3.30 7.80
C LEU A 125 9.94 -2.30 8.53
N THR A 126 9.39 -1.37 7.79
CA THR A 126 8.46 -0.39 8.33
C THR A 126 7.20 -0.38 7.48
N CYS A 127 6.05 -0.37 8.13
CA CYS A 127 4.78 -0.27 7.43
C CYS A 127 4.34 1.19 7.44
N PHE A 128 4.05 1.72 6.26
CA PHE A 128 3.56 3.09 6.13
C PHE A 128 2.05 3.18 6.06
N GLY A 129 1.37 2.07 5.83
CA GLY A 129 -0.08 2.11 5.83
C GLY A 129 -0.68 0.90 5.16
N ARG A 130 -1.99 0.79 5.33
CA ARG A 130 -2.77 -0.32 4.78
C ARG A 130 -3.49 0.16 3.52
N VAL A 131 -3.33 -0.60 2.45
CA VAL A 131 -4.05 -0.34 1.20
C VAL A 131 -5.49 -0.81 1.38
N MET A 132 -6.44 0.03 0.97
CA MET A 132 -7.85 -0.21 1.21
C MET A 132 -8.43 -1.11 0.13
N LEU A 133 -8.13 -2.40 0.23
CA LEU A 133 -8.62 -3.45 -0.64
C LEU A 133 -9.17 -4.58 0.21
N HIS A 134 -10.07 -5.37 -0.38
CA HIS A 134 -10.75 -6.44 0.35
C HIS A 134 -10.75 -7.71 -0.46
N ASN A 135 -10.88 -8.84 0.25
CA ASN A 135 -11.15 -10.14 -0.34
C ASN A 135 -10.05 -10.60 -1.29
N LEU A 136 -8.82 -10.40 -0.88
CA LEU A 136 -7.68 -10.80 -1.68
C LEU A 136 -7.22 -12.19 -1.27
N PRO A 137 -6.79 -13.03 -2.22
CA PRO A 137 -6.35 -14.38 -1.88
C PRO A 137 -4.98 -14.35 -1.22
N LEU A 138 -4.75 -15.30 -0.31
CA LEU A 138 -3.42 -15.54 0.22
C LEU A 138 -2.79 -16.68 -0.55
N PRO A 139 -1.50 -16.61 -0.85
CA PRO A 139 -0.82 -17.68 -1.60
C PRO A 139 -0.62 -18.95 -0.78
N ILE A 140 -0.92 -18.94 0.48
CA ILE A 140 -0.74 -20.11 1.32
C ILE A 140 -2.03 -20.52 1.98
#